data_77ea4a6e9335d0cbe84246e68a414cc7
#
_entry.id   77ea4a6e9335d0cbe84246e68a414cc7
#
_cell.length_a   1.000
_cell.length_b   1.000
_cell.length_c   1.000
_cell.angle_alpha   90.00
_cell.angle_beta   90.00
_cell.angle_gamma   90.00
#
_symmetry.space_group_name_H-M   'P 1'
#
loop_
_entity.id
_entity.type
_entity.pdbx_description
1 polymer ?
#
loop_
_entity_poly.entity_id
_entity_poly.type
_entity_poly.pdbx_seq_one_letter_code
_entity_poly.pdbx_strand_id
1 'polypeptide(L)'
;MPKIEVNEKLFFKMVGQKYDYDTLEKKLTCGKAELDEKPDMSQPEDQRVIKIELNDTNRPDLWSTNGVARQLRIHAGAKLGDYDKFLSREGNIKDYQNRVVTVDSAVKDVRPYMVAFMIAGKPIDEPMLLDIIQTQEKLAWNFGRKRRSLSMGLYRVDQIKWPVHYKAVDPDKTSFVPLACDAPMTCRQILTDHPKGKDFGWILEGQKMFPLLTDDSGEVMSMAPIINSATLGAVQVGDKDLMVELTGDNMANLLLAANIVACDFADCGYDIIPIRVDHPYDTGFGKSVYAPFYFQEPTKAKLTNINKLLGSDFDKAKVVDALSRMGNKVETKDENGDVEFSVWPAPYRNDFLHEVDIIEDVMIGVGLENFNAEKPNDFTIGRLMPLTLFSRKAKNVMVGLGYQEMIFNYLGSKKDYIEKMNIDDSKIIEVANPMSENYQFVRPSIIASLLKAEAQSANAIFPHKIFEIGKVAYLCDEENTGTRTRQSLGFMTAAGNANFNSMASEVSSLLYFLDHEYSVAECDDPRFIPGRQAAIMVNGKKVGVFGEVHPQVLENWSITVPCVAGELEIEEIM
;
A
#
# COMPACT_ATOMS: atom_id res chain seq x y z
N MET A 1 2.71 -4.12 5.02
CA MET A 1 3.86 -4.34 4.14
C MET A 1 3.88 -5.78 3.67
N PRO A 2 4.47 -6.13 2.52
CA PRO A 2 4.54 -7.53 2.10
C PRO A 2 5.35 -8.37 3.09
N LYS A 3 4.82 -9.55 3.44
CA LYS A 3 5.53 -10.56 4.23
C LYS A 3 5.64 -11.82 3.38
N ILE A 4 6.79 -12.47 3.44
CA ILE A 4 7.01 -13.77 2.82
C ILE A 4 7.31 -14.81 3.89
N GLU A 5 6.85 -16.03 3.62
CA GLU A 5 7.15 -17.20 4.43
C GLU A 5 8.11 -18.10 3.64
N VAL A 6 9.30 -18.30 4.17
CA VAL A 6 10.34 -19.05 3.47
C VAL A 6 10.68 -20.33 4.23
N ASN A 7 10.73 -21.47 3.52
CA ASN A 7 11.22 -22.69 4.11
C ASN A 7 12.71 -22.53 4.47
N GLU A 8 13.10 -22.74 5.72
CA GLU A 8 14.46 -22.50 6.23
C GLU A 8 15.52 -23.25 5.42
N LYS A 9 15.31 -24.52 5.16
CA LYS A 9 16.25 -25.37 4.42
C LYS A 9 16.42 -24.91 2.98
N LEU A 10 15.32 -24.60 2.29
CA LEU A 10 15.35 -24.09 0.92
C LEU A 10 16.03 -22.72 0.87
N PHE A 11 15.68 -21.82 1.78
CA PHE A 11 16.25 -20.48 1.85
C PHE A 11 17.77 -20.49 2.02
N PHE A 12 18.31 -21.21 3.02
CA PHE A 12 19.74 -21.26 3.23
C PHE A 12 20.48 -22.05 2.11
N LYS A 13 19.82 -22.99 1.47
CA LYS A 13 20.35 -23.62 0.25
C LYS A 13 20.52 -22.60 -0.87
N MET A 14 19.54 -21.70 -1.05
CA MET A 14 19.57 -20.63 -2.06
C MET A 14 20.56 -19.52 -1.70
N VAL A 15 20.67 -19.17 -0.42
CA VAL A 15 21.70 -18.23 0.08
C VAL A 15 23.11 -18.80 -0.10
N GLY A 16 23.25 -20.13 -0.07
CA GLY A 16 24.55 -20.83 -0.15
C GLY A 16 25.33 -20.82 1.17
N GLN A 17 24.77 -20.26 2.23
CA GLN A 17 25.35 -20.20 3.57
C GLN A 17 24.24 -20.17 4.62
N LYS A 18 24.45 -20.87 5.74
CA LYS A 18 23.56 -20.79 6.90
C LYS A 18 24.03 -19.70 7.86
N TYR A 19 23.10 -18.88 8.32
CA TYR A 19 23.31 -17.87 9.36
C TYR A 19 22.54 -18.27 10.62
N ASP A 20 23.02 -17.86 11.80
CA ASP A 20 22.15 -17.72 12.96
C ASP A 20 21.18 -16.55 12.75
N TYR A 21 20.07 -16.55 13.50
CA TYR A 21 18.99 -15.57 13.24
C TYR A 21 19.38 -14.13 13.58
N ASP A 22 20.26 -13.89 14.56
CA ASP A 22 20.72 -12.54 14.90
C ASP A 22 21.66 -11.98 13.82
N THR A 23 22.45 -12.85 13.19
CA THR A 23 23.25 -12.50 12.02
C THR A 23 22.36 -12.32 10.79
N LEU A 24 21.36 -13.19 10.58
CA LEU A 24 20.41 -13.07 9.46
C LEU A 24 19.67 -11.72 9.52
N GLU A 25 19.14 -11.35 10.67
CA GLU A 25 18.44 -10.08 10.87
C GLU A 25 19.28 -8.88 10.45
N LYS A 26 20.55 -8.83 10.87
CA LYS A 26 21.49 -7.78 10.45
C LYS A 26 21.76 -7.79 8.94
N LYS A 27 21.80 -8.96 8.32
CA LYS A 27 22.08 -9.08 6.88
C LYS A 27 20.86 -8.76 6.02
N LEU A 28 19.65 -9.00 6.51
CA LEU A 28 18.42 -8.68 5.79
C LEU A 28 18.28 -7.19 5.48
N THR A 29 18.98 -6.31 6.20
CA THR A 29 19.00 -4.87 5.92
C THR A 29 19.45 -4.52 4.50
N CYS A 30 20.32 -5.36 3.87
CA CYS A 30 20.71 -5.15 2.47
C CYS A 30 19.56 -5.36 1.45
N GLY A 31 18.49 -6.01 1.87
CA GLY A 31 17.24 -6.16 1.12
C GLY A 31 16.12 -5.27 1.65
N LYS A 32 16.42 -4.32 2.55
CA LYS A 32 15.42 -3.48 3.26
C LYS A 32 14.34 -4.35 3.91
N ALA A 33 14.76 -5.48 4.47
CA ALA A 33 13.93 -6.51 5.05
C ALA A 33 14.25 -6.72 6.53
N GLU A 34 13.27 -7.20 7.27
CA GLU A 34 13.36 -7.49 8.69
C GLU A 34 12.89 -8.92 8.97
N LEU A 35 13.44 -9.51 10.02
CA LEU A 35 13.00 -10.81 10.52
C LEU A 35 11.72 -10.61 11.35
N ASP A 36 10.55 -10.93 10.77
CA ASP A 36 9.26 -10.76 11.45
C ASP A 36 9.06 -11.81 12.56
N GLU A 37 9.40 -13.08 12.26
CA GLU A 37 9.25 -14.17 13.21
C GLU A 37 10.33 -15.22 13.00
N LYS A 38 11.00 -15.61 14.10
CA LYS A 38 11.93 -16.76 14.10
C LYS A 38 11.14 -18.06 13.99
N PRO A 39 11.67 -19.08 13.29
CA PRO A 39 10.95 -20.34 13.13
C PRO A 39 10.80 -21.08 14.45
N ASP A 40 9.78 -21.93 14.52
CA ASP A 40 9.59 -22.85 15.64
C ASP A 40 10.71 -23.91 15.65
N MET A 41 11.61 -23.77 16.61
CA MET A 41 12.78 -24.66 16.77
C MET A 41 12.41 -26.08 17.21
N SER A 42 11.18 -26.33 17.62
CA SER A 42 10.70 -27.68 17.95
C SER A 42 10.42 -28.53 16.70
N GLN A 43 10.27 -27.88 15.53
CA GLN A 43 10.03 -28.55 14.25
C GLN A 43 11.33 -29.01 13.59
N PRO A 44 11.28 -30.08 12.78
CA PRO A 44 12.39 -30.47 11.91
C PRO A 44 12.80 -29.34 10.97
N GLU A 45 14.08 -29.24 10.63
CA GLU A 45 14.64 -28.14 9.81
C GLU A 45 13.94 -27.98 8.44
N ASP A 46 13.51 -29.06 7.84
CA ASP A 46 12.81 -29.08 6.55
C ASP A 46 11.34 -28.59 6.62
N GLN A 47 10.80 -28.47 7.84
CA GLN A 47 9.45 -27.94 8.09
C GLN A 47 9.46 -26.54 8.70
N ARG A 48 10.63 -26.02 9.06
CA ARG A 48 10.75 -24.68 9.65
C ARG A 48 10.48 -23.59 8.61
N VAL A 49 9.73 -22.59 9.04
CA VAL A 49 9.39 -21.42 8.22
C VAL A 49 9.95 -20.16 8.88
N ILE A 50 10.71 -19.38 8.14
CA ILE A 50 11.17 -18.05 8.53
C ILE A 50 10.20 -17.04 7.93
N LYS A 51 9.72 -16.08 8.72
CA LYS A 51 8.88 -14.98 8.23
C LYS A 51 9.70 -13.72 8.09
N ILE A 52 9.69 -13.17 6.89
CA ILE A 52 10.46 -11.97 6.52
C ILE A 52 9.48 -10.88 6.11
N GLU A 53 9.56 -9.72 6.75
CA GLU A 53 8.83 -8.52 6.37
C GLU A 53 9.69 -7.65 5.45
N LEU A 54 9.06 -7.15 4.38
CA LEU A 54 9.73 -6.37 3.33
C LEU A 54 9.20 -4.93 3.41
N ASN A 55 10.07 -4.00 3.78
CA ASN A 55 9.69 -2.63 4.09
C ASN A 55 9.43 -1.80 2.83
N ASP A 56 10.10 -2.14 1.72
CA ASP A 56 9.97 -1.43 0.45
C ASP A 56 8.99 -2.08 -0.51
N THR A 57 8.10 -1.25 -1.07
CA THR A 57 7.11 -1.69 -2.06
C THR A 57 7.57 -1.49 -3.51
N ASN A 58 8.70 -0.79 -3.74
CA ASN A 58 9.30 -0.56 -5.06
C ASN A 58 10.29 -1.65 -5.51
N ARG A 59 10.55 -2.66 -4.64
CA ARG A 59 11.43 -3.81 -4.89
C ARG A 59 10.63 -5.13 -4.94
N PRO A 60 9.74 -5.32 -5.95
CA PRO A 60 8.95 -6.55 -6.08
C PRO A 60 9.80 -7.81 -6.31
N ASP A 61 11.04 -7.65 -6.75
CA ASP A 61 12.02 -8.73 -6.88
C ASP A 61 12.40 -9.39 -5.56
N LEU A 62 12.20 -8.72 -4.43
CA LEU A 62 12.48 -9.24 -3.10
C LEU A 62 11.30 -10.02 -2.48
N TRP A 63 10.13 -10.06 -3.15
CA TRP A 63 8.94 -10.73 -2.61
C TRP A 63 8.91 -12.25 -2.87
N SER A 64 10.07 -12.85 -3.07
CA SER A 64 10.28 -14.28 -3.22
C SER A 64 11.43 -14.77 -2.36
N THR A 65 11.44 -16.07 -2.05
CA THR A 65 12.57 -16.71 -1.37
C THR A 65 13.88 -16.49 -2.13
N ASN A 66 13.82 -16.62 -3.47
CA ASN A 66 14.98 -16.43 -4.34
C ASN A 66 15.47 -14.99 -4.37
N GLY A 67 14.56 -14.03 -4.45
CA GLY A 67 14.92 -12.61 -4.50
C GLY A 67 15.71 -12.18 -3.27
N VAL A 68 15.23 -12.52 -2.07
CA VAL A 68 15.95 -12.23 -0.82
C VAL A 68 17.27 -13.01 -0.74
N ALA A 69 17.26 -14.30 -1.08
CA ALA A 69 18.47 -15.12 -1.05
C ALA A 69 19.53 -14.60 -2.04
N ARG A 70 19.12 -14.19 -3.24
CA ARG A 70 20.00 -13.57 -4.26
C ARG A 70 20.63 -12.29 -3.74
N GLN A 71 19.82 -11.40 -3.15
CA GLN A 71 20.32 -10.14 -2.60
C GLN A 71 21.37 -10.39 -1.51
N LEU A 72 21.13 -11.33 -0.59
CA LEU A 72 22.09 -11.72 0.45
C LEU A 72 23.39 -12.26 -0.14
N ARG A 73 23.32 -13.13 -1.18
CA ARG A 73 24.51 -13.67 -1.85
C ARG A 73 25.35 -12.58 -2.51
N ILE A 74 24.72 -11.71 -3.28
CA ILE A 74 25.39 -10.65 -4.02
C ILE A 74 26.02 -9.66 -3.04
N HIS A 75 25.30 -9.26 -2.01
CA HIS A 75 25.82 -8.37 -0.97
C HIS A 75 27.01 -8.98 -0.22
N ALA A 76 27.05 -10.31 -0.06
CA ALA A 76 28.18 -11.03 0.48
C ALA A 76 29.38 -11.19 -0.52
N GLY A 77 29.27 -10.64 -1.73
CA GLY A 77 30.32 -10.64 -2.73
C GLY A 77 30.22 -11.74 -3.80
N ALA A 78 29.11 -12.46 -3.86
CA ALA A 78 28.87 -13.39 -4.97
C ALA A 78 28.60 -12.59 -6.27
N LYS A 79 29.00 -13.15 -7.40
CA LYS A 79 28.68 -12.56 -8.70
C LYS A 79 27.19 -12.69 -9.00
N LEU A 80 26.64 -11.67 -9.68
CA LEU A 80 25.31 -11.74 -10.28
C LEU A 80 25.24 -12.92 -11.25
N GLY A 81 24.06 -13.57 -11.34
CA GLY A 81 23.82 -14.64 -12.31
C GLY A 81 24.03 -14.17 -13.75
N ASP A 82 24.45 -15.11 -14.62
CA ASP A 82 24.56 -14.85 -16.06
C ASP A 82 23.18 -14.99 -16.72
N TYR A 83 22.45 -13.86 -16.78
CA TYR A 83 21.10 -13.78 -17.36
C TYR A 83 21.11 -13.40 -18.83
N ASP A 84 22.26 -13.00 -19.40
CA ASP A 84 22.36 -12.59 -20.80
C ASP A 84 21.96 -13.72 -21.78
N LYS A 85 22.04 -14.96 -21.34
CA LYS A 85 21.61 -16.14 -22.09
C LYS A 85 20.17 -16.10 -22.59
N PHE A 86 19.26 -15.45 -21.82
CA PHE A 86 17.83 -15.41 -22.13
C PHE A 86 17.24 -13.99 -22.16
N LEU A 87 18.02 -12.97 -21.83
CA LEU A 87 17.57 -11.57 -21.77
C LEU A 87 17.92 -10.73 -23.00
N SER A 88 18.40 -11.35 -24.07
CA SER A 88 18.80 -10.63 -25.28
C SER A 88 17.61 -10.02 -26.00
N ARG A 89 17.66 -8.68 -26.19
CA ARG A 89 16.65 -7.90 -26.91
C ARG A 89 16.66 -8.18 -28.43
N GLU A 90 17.79 -8.61 -28.98
CA GLU A 90 18.03 -8.72 -30.42
C GLU A 90 17.57 -10.05 -31.05
N GLY A 91 16.67 -10.77 -30.39
CA GLY A 91 16.00 -11.91 -31.04
C GLY A 91 16.93 -13.04 -31.52
N ASN A 92 18.17 -13.14 -31.05
CA ASN A 92 18.98 -14.35 -31.16
C ASN A 92 18.40 -15.51 -30.37
N ILE A 93 17.13 -15.39 -30.08
CA ILE A 93 16.29 -16.39 -29.49
C ILE A 93 15.94 -17.39 -30.59
N LYS A 94 16.97 -18.08 -31.10
CA LYS A 94 16.80 -19.21 -32.00
C LYS A 94 15.95 -20.31 -31.39
N ASP A 95 15.64 -20.23 -30.10
CA ASP A 95 15.14 -21.35 -29.32
C ASP A 95 13.74 -21.21 -28.72
N TYR A 96 12.90 -20.23 -29.17
CA TYR A 96 11.48 -20.29 -28.80
C TYR A 96 10.76 -21.51 -29.42
N GLN A 97 11.52 -22.35 -30.17
CA GLN A 97 11.11 -23.66 -30.69
C GLN A 97 9.75 -23.62 -31.42
N ASN A 98 9.47 -22.52 -32.17
CA ASN A 98 8.18 -22.21 -32.79
C ASN A 98 6.99 -22.06 -31.81
N ARG A 99 7.27 -21.87 -30.51
CA ARG A 99 6.24 -21.58 -29.51
C ARG A 99 5.88 -20.10 -29.61
N VAL A 100 4.68 -19.86 -30.07
CA VAL A 100 4.15 -18.50 -30.32
C VAL A 100 2.82 -18.35 -29.62
N VAL A 101 2.58 -17.17 -29.06
CA VAL A 101 1.26 -16.74 -28.61
C VAL A 101 0.76 -15.68 -29.56
N THR A 102 -0.46 -15.81 -30.05
CA THR A 102 -1.14 -14.83 -30.86
C THR A 102 -2.18 -14.08 -30.04
N VAL A 103 -2.18 -12.76 -30.11
CA VAL A 103 -3.10 -11.90 -29.37
C VAL A 103 -4.17 -11.37 -30.32
N ASP A 104 -5.45 -11.54 -29.96
CA ASP A 104 -6.58 -10.98 -30.71
C ASP A 104 -6.74 -9.49 -30.42
N SER A 105 -7.14 -8.72 -31.45
CA SER A 105 -7.40 -7.28 -31.33
C SER A 105 -8.51 -6.94 -30.30
N ALA A 106 -9.47 -7.82 -30.12
CA ALA A 106 -10.60 -7.63 -29.21
C ALA A 106 -10.20 -7.60 -27.72
N VAL A 107 -9.01 -8.09 -27.34
CA VAL A 107 -8.55 -7.99 -25.95
C VAL A 107 -8.05 -6.62 -25.57
N LYS A 108 -7.82 -5.72 -26.57
CA LYS A 108 -7.22 -4.40 -26.35
C LYS A 108 -7.96 -3.55 -25.31
N ASP A 109 -9.28 -3.59 -25.33
CA ASP A 109 -10.12 -2.77 -24.45
C ASP A 109 -10.43 -3.45 -23.12
N VAL A 110 -10.05 -4.72 -22.96
CA VAL A 110 -10.34 -5.51 -21.74
C VAL A 110 -9.06 -5.72 -20.93
N ARG A 111 -8.05 -6.37 -21.55
CA ARG A 111 -6.76 -6.66 -20.91
C ARG A 111 -5.69 -6.80 -22.00
N PRO A 112 -5.06 -5.66 -22.41
CA PRO A 112 -4.39 -5.54 -23.70
C PRO A 112 -3.11 -6.34 -23.87
N TYR A 113 -2.38 -6.62 -22.78
CA TYR A 113 -1.02 -7.10 -22.91
C TYR A 113 -0.82 -8.48 -22.32
N MET A 114 0.04 -9.24 -22.97
CA MET A 114 0.50 -10.54 -22.53
C MET A 114 1.99 -10.71 -22.82
N VAL A 115 2.71 -11.37 -21.93
CA VAL A 115 4.05 -11.90 -22.15
C VAL A 115 4.10 -13.34 -21.64
N ALA A 116 5.00 -14.15 -22.20
CA ALA A 116 5.17 -15.53 -21.78
C ALA A 116 6.62 -15.98 -21.97
N PHE A 117 7.02 -16.97 -21.16
CA PHE A 117 8.27 -17.69 -21.29
C PHE A 117 8.10 -19.11 -20.73
N MET A 118 9.09 -19.95 -20.96
CA MET A 118 9.12 -21.33 -20.48
C MET A 118 10.24 -21.53 -19.50
N ILE A 119 10.00 -22.36 -18.50
CA ILE A 119 11.01 -22.92 -17.62
C ILE A 119 11.13 -24.41 -17.90
N ALA A 120 12.36 -24.93 -17.94
CA ALA A 120 12.64 -26.30 -18.32
C ALA A 120 13.83 -26.87 -17.56
N GLY A 121 14.14 -28.15 -17.81
CA GLY A 121 15.41 -28.80 -17.44
C GLY A 121 15.32 -29.73 -16.25
N LYS A 122 14.51 -29.47 -15.23
CA LYS A 122 14.33 -30.33 -14.06
C LYS A 122 12.92 -30.33 -13.52
N PRO A 123 12.50 -31.41 -12.84
CA PRO A 123 11.17 -31.42 -12.20
C PRO A 123 11.09 -30.45 -11.03
N ILE A 124 9.88 -29.94 -10.79
CA ILE A 124 9.57 -29.09 -9.64
C ILE A 124 9.34 -29.97 -8.41
N ASP A 125 10.02 -29.67 -7.32
CA ASP A 125 9.77 -30.27 -6.01
C ASP A 125 8.71 -29.46 -5.22
N GLU A 126 8.22 -30.03 -4.12
CA GLU A 126 7.17 -29.43 -3.32
C GLU A 126 7.57 -28.05 -2.73
N PRO A 127 8.76 -27.85 -2.12
CA PRO A 127 9.16 -26.54 -1.63
C PRO A 127 9.23 -25.47 -2.72
N MET A 128 9.69 -25.84 -3.92
CA MET A 128 9.74 -24.93 -5.06
C MET A 128 8.33 -24.59 -5.56
N LEU A 129 7.41 -25.56 -5.62
CA LEU A 129 6.03 -25.30 -6.04
C LEU A 129 5.34 -24.34 -5.09
N LEU A 130 5.52 -24.50 -3.78
CA LEU A 130 4.98 -23.57 -2.77
C LEU A 130 5.57 -22.17 -2.90
N ASP A 131 6.89 -22.05 -3.14
CA ASP A 131 7.56 -20.77 -3.34
C ASP A 131 7.07 -20.05 -4.61
N ILE A 132 6.87 -20.79 -5.70
CA ILE A 132 6.31 -20.25 -6.95
C ILE A 132 4.89 -19.71 -6.74
N ILE A 133 4.04 -20.46 -6.06
CA ILE A 133 2.66 -20.04 -5.76
C ILE A 133 2.69 -18.78 -4.89
N GLN A 134 3.54 -18.73 -3.87
CA GLN A 134 3.69 -17.55 -3.03
C GLN A 134 4.17 -16.33 -3.84
N THR A 135 5.19 -16.50 -4.67
CA THR A 135 5.73 -15.44 -5.54
C THR A 135 4.66 -14.91 -6.48
N GLN A 136 3.90 -15.82 -7.13
CA GLN A 136 2.77 -15.46 -7.98
C GLN A 136 1.73 -14.63 -7.22
N GLU A 137 1.36 -15.08 -6.02
CA GLU A 137 0.36 -14.37 -5.21
C GLU A 137 0.87 -13.00 -4.77
N LYS A 138 2.13 -12.87 -4.32
CA LYS A 138 2.70 -11.58 -3.90
C LYS A 138 2.81 -10.61 -5.07
N LEU A 139 3.30 -11.05 -6.23
CA LEU A 139 3.36 -10.22 -7.43
C LEU A 139 1.96 -9.81 -7.90
N ALA A 140 1.01 -10.73 -7.99
CA ALA A 140 -0.34 -10.43 -8.47
C ALA A 140 -1.14 -9.56 -7.47
N TRP A 141 -0.96 -9.77 -6.17
CA TRP A 141 -1.71 -9.03 -5.14
C TRP A 141 -1.16 -7.62 -4.92
N ASN A 142 0.15 -7.49 -4.73
CA ASN A 142 0.76 -6.20 -4.40
C ASN A 142 1.10 -5.40 -5.67
N PHE A 143 2.06 -5.86 -6.48
CA PHE A 143 2.48 -5.19 -7.71
C PHE A 143 1.36 -5.17 -8.75
N GLY A 144 0.61 -6.25 -8.88
CA GLY A 144 -0.54 -6.41 -9.76
C GLY A 144 -1.83 -5.76 -9.26
N ARG A 145 -1.84 -5.04 -8.13
CA ARG A 145 -3.03 -4.37 -7.57
C ARG A 145 -4.23 -5.31 -7.48
N LYS A 146 -4.08 -6.40 -6.73
CA LYS A 146 -5.08 -7.46 -6.60
C LYS A 146 -5.47 -8.07 -7.97
N ARG A 147 -4.49 -8.43 -8.78
CA ARG A 147 -4.61 -8.99 -10.15
C ARG A 147 -5.11 -8.03 -11.22
N ARG A 148 -5.51 -6.80 -10.89
CA ARG A 148 -6.02 -5.83 -11.87
C ARG A 148 -4.96 -5.50 -12.93
N SER A 149 -3.79 -5.02 -12.49
CA SER A 149 -2.73 -4.56 -13.40
C SER A 149 -1.81 -5.68 -13.88
N LEU A 150 -1.70 -6.77 -13.12
CA LEU A 150 -0.88 -7.94 -13.47
C LEU A 150 -1.46 -9.19 -12.84
N SER A 151 -1.55 -10.26 -13.61
CA SER A 151 -1.75 -11.63 -13.15
C SER A 151 -0.76 -12.57 -13.82
N MET A 152 -0.49 -13.69 -13.20
CA MET A 152 0.42 -14.73 -13.67
C MET A 152 -0.25 -16.10 -13.64
N GLY A 153 -0.08 -16.88 -14.69
CA GLY A 153 -0.51 -18.27 -14.80
C GLY A 153 0.67 -19.21 -15.07
N LEU A 154 0.52 -20.47 -14.67
CA LEU A 154 1.47 -21.54 -14.88
C LEU A 154 0.75 -22.70 -15.58
N TYR A 155 1.38 -23.28 -16.61
CA TYR A 155 0.78 -24.34 -17.43
C TYR A 155 1.80 -25.39 -17.79
N ARG A 156 1.33 -26.62 -17.92
CA ARG A 156 2.13 -27.78 -18.32
C ARG A 156 2.36 -27.77 -19.83
N VAL A 157 3.62 -27.57 -20.27
CA VAL A 157 3.96 -27.42 -21.69
C VAL A 157 3.71 -28.68 -22.51
N ASP A 158 3.90 -29.85 -21.92
CA ASP A 158 3.69 -31.16 -22.57
C ASP A 158 2.25 -31.38 -23.05
N GLN A 159 1.30 -30.65 -22.53
CA GLN A 159 -0.12 -30.75 -22.88
C GLN A 159 -0.60 -29.65 -23.83
N ILE A 160 0.20 -28.60 -24.08
CA ILE A 160 -0.18 -27.46 -24.90
C ILE A 160 0.03 -27.78 -26.38
N LYS A 161 -0.99 -27.59 -27.21
CA LYS A 161 -0.88 -27.59 -28.67
C LYS A 161 -0.64 -26.16 -29.15
N TRP A 162 0.52 -25.91 -29.73
CA TRP A 162 0.94 -24.60 -30.21
C TRP A 162 0.39 -24.29 -31.62
N PRO A 163 0.09 -23.02 -31.96
CA PRO A 163 0.24 -21.80 -31.14
C PRO A 163 -0.82 -21.66 -30.04
N VAL A 164 -0.51 -20.81 -29.04
CA VAL A 164 -1.48 -20.39 -28.04
C VAL A 164 -2.19 -19.12 -28.50
N HIS A 165 -3.48 -19.00 -28.17
CA HIS A 165 -4.32 -17.87 -28.58
C HIS A 165 -4.85 -17.12 -27.35
N TYR A 166 -4.52 -15.84 -27.24
CA TYR A 166 -5.09 -14.93 -26.25
C TYR A 166 -6.16 -14.08 -26.91
N LYS A 167 -7.41 -14.32 -26.54
CA LYS A 167 -8.59 -13.76 -27.25
C LYS A 167 -9.65 -13.26 -26.28
N ALA A 168 -10.54 -12.39 -26.74
CA ALA A 168 -11.75 -12.00 -26.02
C ALA A 168 -12.94 -12.84 -26.49
N VAL A 169 -13.71 -13.36 -25.55
CA VAL A 169 -14.82 -14.27 -25.80
C VAL A 169 -16.13 -13.78 -25.19
N ASP A 170 -17.25 -14.21 -25.75
CA ASP A 170 -18.58 -14.03 -25.16
C ASP A 170 -18.68 -14.88 -23.88
N PRO A 171 -18.84 -14.26 -22.69
CA PRO A 171 -18.80 -14.98 -21.42
C PRO A 171 -20.00 -15.87 -21.15
N ASP A 172 -21.10 -15.68 -21.87
CA ASP A 172 -22.31 -16.44 -21.70
C ASP A 172 -22.35 -17.71 -22.60
N LYS A 173 -21.53 -17.71 -23.68
CA LYS A 173 -21.42 -18.81 -24.65
C LYS A 173 -20.17 -19.67 -24.46
N THR A 174 -19.19 -19.19 -23.73
CA THR A 174 -17.92 -19.91 -23.53
C THR A 174 -17.89 -20.55 -22.17
N SER A 175 -17.60 -21.85 -22.12
CA SER A 175 -17.51 -22.62 -20.88
C SER A 175 -16.26 -23.49 -20.85
N PHE A 176 -15.76 -23.77 -19.66
CA PHE A 176 -14.66 -24.71 -19.39
C PHE A 176 -14.76 -25.20 -17.94
N VAL A 177 -13.98 -26.21 -17.60
CA VAL A 177 -13.87 -26.70 -16.21
C VAL A 177 -12.81 -25.89 -15.48
N PRO A 178 -13.20 -25.00 -14.52
CA PRO A 178 -12.23 -24.22 -13.77
C PRO A 178 -11.44 -25.07 -12.78
N LEU A 179 -10.25 -24.59 -12.41
CA LEU A 179 -9.38 -25.28 -11.45
C LEU A 179 -10.14 -25.57 -10.14
N ALA A 180 -9.93 -26.78 -9.61
CA ALA A 180 -10.63 -27.32 -8.43
C ALA A 180 -12.14 -27.56 -8.60
N CYS A 181 -12.62 -27.67 -9.84
CA CYS A 181 -13.98 -28.08 -10.18
C CYS A 181 -13.98 -29.31 -11.07
N ASP A 182 -15.11 -30.08 -11.03
CA ASP A 182 -15.30 -31.30 -11.84
C ASP A 182 -16.29 -31.09 -13.00
N ALA A 183 -16.95 -29.94 -13.03
CA ALA A 183 -17.99 -29.65 -14.03
C ALA A 183 -17.71 -28.33 -14.78
N PRO A 184 -18.09 -28.26 -16.07
CA PRO A 184 -17.92 -27.02 -16.83
C PRO A 184 -18.87 -25.93 -16.32
N MET A 185 -18.34 -24.69 -16.30
CA MET A 185 -19.06 -23.45 -15.99
C MET A 185 -18.88 -22.45 -17.12
N THR A 186 -19.91 -21.65 -17.42
CA THR A 186 -19.71 -20.52 -18.33
C THR A 186 -18.77 -19.49 -17.68
N CYS A 187 -18.08 -18.69 -18.50
CA CYS A 187 -17.20 -17.64 -17.98
C CYS A 187 -17.97 -16.67 -17.06
N ARG A 188 -19.26 -16.42 -17.34
CA ARG A 188 -20.14 -15.61 -16.50
C ARG A 188 -20.43 -16.27 -15.16
N GLN A 189 -20.79 -17.56 -15.17
CA GLN A 189 -21.04 -18.32 -13.94
C GLN A 189 -19.81 -18.39 -13.04
N ILE A 190 -18.61 -18.45 -13.61
CA ILE A 190 -17.37 -18.44 -12.83
C ILE A 190 -17.28 -17.17 -11.98
N LEU A 191 -17.69 -16.00 -12.48
CA LEU A 191 -17.62 -14.75 -11.69
C LEU A 191 -18.57 -14.76 -10.49
N THR A 192 -19.74 -15.39 -10.62
CA THR A 192 -20.78 -15.38 -9.58
C THR A 192 -20.67 -16.55 -8.60
N ASP A 193 -20.32 -17.74 -9.10
CA ASP A 193 -20.47 -18.99 -8.35
C ASP A 193 -19.13 -19.53 -7.82
N HIS A 194 -18.03 -19.31 -8.58
CA HIS A 194 -16.71 -19.79 -8.17
C HIS A 194 -16.06 -18.88 -7.11
N PRO A 195 -15.37 -19.42 -6.06
CA PRO A 195 -14.72 -18.61 -5.04
C PRO A 195 -13.76 -17.54 -5.61
N LYS A 196 -12.90 -17.93 -6.56
CA LYS A 196 -11.99 -16.97 -7.23
C LYS A 196 -12.73 -15.93 -8.08
N GLY A 197 -13.90 -16.26 -8.60
CA GLY A 197 -14.78 -15.30 -9.28
C GLY A 197 -15.34 -14.26 -8.31
N LYS A 198 -15.79 -14.70 -7.14
CA LYS A 198 -16.26 -13.80 -6.07
C LYS A 198 -15.15 -12.86 -5.56
N ASP A 199 -13.92 -13.37 -5.46
CA ASP A 199 -12.76 -12.59 -5.00
C ASP A 199 -12.29 -11.56 -6.04
N PHE A 200 -12.29 -11.91 -7.33
CA PHE A 200 -11.63 -11.15 -8.40
C PHE A 200 -12.55 -10.75 -9.56
N GLY A 201 -13.81 -11.20 -9.58
CA GLY A 201 -14.74 -10.94 -10.68
C GLY A 201 -15.02 -9.47 -10.94
N TRP A 202 -14.88 -8.63 -9.92
CA TRP A 202 -14.99 -7.16 -10.03
C TRP A 202 -14.05 -6.56 -11.09
N ILE A 203 -12.93 -7.24 -11.43
CA ILE A 203 -11.99 -6.79 -12.46
C ILE A 203 -12.62 -6.81 -13.86
N LEU A 204 -13.54 -7.74 -14.09
CA LEU A 204 -14.25 -7.93 -15.37
C LEU A 204 -15.70 -7.44 -15.31
N GLU A 205 -16.10 -6.81 -14.20
CA GLU A 205 -17.45 -6.26 -14.04
C GLU A 205 -17.72 -5.20 -15.10
N GLY A 206 -18.90 -5.26 -15.73
CA GLY A 206 -19.28 -4.35 -16.81
C GLY A 206 -18.65 -4.64 -18.18
N GLN A 207 -17.69 -5.56 -18.28
CA GLN A 207 -17.10 -5.96 -19.56
C GLN A 207 -18.06 -6.85 -20.36
N LYS A 208 -18.17 -6.57 -21.67
CA LYS A 208 -18.99 -7.35 -22.60
C LYS A 208 -18.31 -8.64 -23.05
N MET A 209 -17.00 -8.63 -23.11
CA MET A 209 -16.16 -9.74 -23.54
C MET A 209 -15.14 -10.04 -22.43
N PHE A 210 -14.78 -11.31 -22.25
CA PHE A 210 -13.79 -11.72 -21.25
C PHE A 210 -12.54 -12.26 -21.91
N PRO A 211 -11.35 -11.97 -21.35
CA PRO A 211 -10.09 -12.46 -21.88
C PRO A 211 -9.92 -13.96 -21.56
N LEU A 212 -9.56 -14.72 -22.56
CA LEU A 212 -9.41 -16.17 -22.49
C LEU A 212 -8.12 -16.60 -23.18
N LEU A 213 -7.42 -17.54 -22.58
CA LEU A 213 -6.25 -18.19 -23.15
C LEU A 213 -6.64 -19.61 -23.59
N THR A 214 -6.34 -19.98 -24.85
CA THR A 214 -6.60 -21.30 -25.39
C THR A 214 -5.39 -21.82 -26.17
N ASP A 215 -5.24 -23.12 -26.26
CA ASP A 215 -4.30 -23.73 -27.19
C ASP A 215 -4.90 -23.81 -28.62
N ASP A 216 -4.14 -24.31 -29.60
CA ASP A 216 -4.57 -24.42 -31.01
C ASP A 216 -5.70 -25.45 -31.23
N SER A 217 -5.91 -26.38 -30.31
CA SER A 217 -7.07 -27.28 -30.35
C SER A 217 -8.34 -26.64 -29.80
N GLY A 218 -8.26 -25.43 -29.24
CA GLY A 218 -9.37 -24.74 -28.60
C GLY A 218 -9.55 -25.11 -27.13
N GLU A 219 -8.68 -25.94 -26.54
CA GLU A 219 -8.70 -26.25 -25.12
C GLU A 219 -8.37 -25.01 -24.30
N VAL A 220 -9.20 -24.72 -23.28
CA VAL A 220 -9.04 -23.53 -22.46
C VAL A 220 -7.91 -23.74 -21.45
N MET A 221 -6.98 -22.78 -21.39
CA MET A 221 -5.91 -22.71 -20.41
C MET A 221 -6.32 -21.91 -19.18
N SER A 222 -6.90 -20.73 -19.40
CA SER A 222 -7.37 -19.85 -18.32
C SER A 222 -8.36 -18.80 -18.81
N MET A 223 -9.11 -18.26 -17.87
CA MET A 223 -9.81 -16.98 -17.96
C MET A 223 -9.06 -15.94 -17.12
N ALA A 224 -8.12 -15.24 -17.76
CA ALA A 224 -7.31 -14.24 -17.10
C ALA A 224 -8.16 -13.01 -16.67
N PRO A 225 -7.94 -12.38 -15.52
CA PRO A 225 -6.99 -12.72 -14.44
C PRO A 225 -7.62 -13.59 -13.35
N ILE A 226 -8.72 -14.29 -13.62
CA ILE A 226 -9.58 -14.91 -12.61
C ILE A 226 -9.06 -16.30 -12.21
N ILE A 227 -9.02 -17.24 -13.18
CA ILE A 227 -8.75 -18.65 -12.87
C ILE A 227 -8.20 -19.44 -14.05
N ASN A 228 -7.35 -20.43 -13.76
CA ASN A 228 -6.88 -21.43 -14.71
C ASN A 228 -7.92 -22.55 -14.90
N SER A 229 -7.79 -23.30 -16.00
CA SER A 229 -8.56 -24.53 -16.20
C SER A 229 -8.03 -25.69 -15.37
N ALA A 230 -8.89 -26.67 -15.10
CA ALA A 230 -8.50 -27.92 -14.42
C ALA A 230 -7.62 -28.81 -15.28
N THR A 231 -7.68 -28.68 -16.62
CA THR A 231 -6.93 -29.51 -17.58
C THR A 231 -5.48 -29.04 -17.75
N LEU A 232 -5.28 -27.84 -18.27
CA LEU A 232 -3.94 -27.32 -18.63
C LEU A 232 -3.29 -26.50 -17.52
N GLY A 233 -4.08 -25.94 -16.59
CA GLY A 233 -3.62 -25.02 -15.56
C GLY A 233 -3.32 -25.64 -14.19
N ALA A 234 -3.38 -26.96 -14.06
CA ALA A 234 -3.12 -27.67 -12.80
C ALA A 234 -1.67 -28.18 -12.76
N VAL A 235 -0.74 -27.35 -12.30
CA VAL A 235 0.66 -27.73 -12.11
C VAL A 235 0.82 -28.57 -10.85
N GLN A 236 1.64 -29.62 -10.91
CA GLN A 236 1.87 -30.58 -9.84
C GLN A 236 3.36 -30.80 -9.58
N VAL A 237 3.69 -31.32 -8.39
CA VAL A 237 5.04 -31.80 -8.07
C VAL A 237 5.44 -32.86 -9.08
N GLY A 238 6.66 -32.72 -9.63
CA GLY A 238 7.19 -33.59 -10.67
C GLY A 238 7.04 -33.07 -12.09
N ASP A 239 6.22 -32.06 -12.34
CA ASP A 239 6.13 -31.40 -13.64
C ASP A 239 7.47 -30.75 -14.00
N LYS A 240 7.86 -30.84 -15.28
CA LYS A 240 9.21 -30.54 -15.70
C LYS A 240 9.33 -29.28 -16.55
N ASP A 241 8.46 -29.15 -17.52
CA ASP A 241 8.47 -28.04 -18.46
C ASP A 241 7.19 -27.23 -18.29
N LEU A 242 7.31 -25.98 -17.81
CA LEU A 242 6.18 -25.12 -17.54
C LEU A 242 6.24 -23.85 -18.38
N MET A 243 5.10 -23.43 -18.89
CA MET A 243 4.89 -22.09 -19.45
C MET A 243 4.46 -21.16 -18.33
N VAL A 244 5.14 -20.04 -18.21
CA VAL A 244 4.76 -18.90 -17.38
C VAL A 244 4.11 -17.86 -18.28
N GLU A 245 2.90 -17.46 -17.96
CA GLU A 245 2.15 -16.41 -18.66
C GLU A 245 1.89 -15.25 -17.71
N LEU A 246 1.99 -14.03 -18.21
CA LEU A 246 1.60 -12.83 -17.50
C LEU A 246 0.70 -11.97 -18.40
N THR A 247 -0.45 -11.55 -17.86
CA THR A 247 -1.37 -10.61 -18.54
C THR A 247 -1.62 -9.37 -17.73
N GLY A 248 -1.88 -8.25 -18.37
CA GLY A 248 -2.12 -6.99 -17.68
C GLY A 248 -2.41 -5.79 -18.58
N ASP A 249 -2.41 -4.63 -17.93
CA ASP A 249 -2.70 -3.32 -18.52
C ASP A 249 -1.45 -2.46 -18.82
N ASN A 250 -0.25 -2.90 -18.36
CA ASN A 250 1.00 -2.19 -18.56
C ASN A 250 2.12 -3.16 -18.97
N MET A 251 2.64 -2.99 -20.18
CA MET A 251 3.65 -3.91 -20.73
C MET A 251 4.97 -3.87 -19.96
N ALA A 252 5.45 -2.70 -19.53
CA ALA A 252 6.69 -2.61 -18.76
C ALA A 252 6.61 -3.37 -17.42
N ASN A 253 5.46 -3.30 -16.76
CA ASN A 253 5.23 -4.05 -15.52
C ASN A 253 5.19 -5.56 -15.76
N LEU A 254 4.61 -6.00 -16.89
CA LEU A 254 4.61 -7.42 -17.27
C LEU A 254 6.03 -7.92 -17.53
N LEU A 255 6.84 -7.14 -18.24
CA LEU A 255 8.23 -7.47 -18.54
C LEU A 255 9.07 -7.52 -17.28
N LEU A 256 8.89 -6.58 -16.34
CA LEU A 256 9.59 -6.61 -15.06
C LEU A 256 9.24 -7.87 -14.28
N ALA A 257 7.95 -8.20 -14.16
CA ALA A 257 7.52 -9.41 -13.44
C ALA A 257 8.02 -10.68 -14.13
N ALA A 258 8.04 -10.72 -15.47
CA ALA A 258 8.63 -11.84 -16.22
C ALA A 258 10.13 -11.99 -15.94
N ASN A 259 10.87 -10.87 -15.90
CA ASN A 259 12.29 -10.86 -15.58
C ASN A 259 12.54 -11.34 -14.15
N ILE A 260 11.76 -10.90 -13.17
CA ILE A 260 11.85 -11.33 -11.76
C ILE A 260 11.72 -12.85 -11.70
N VAL A 261 10.62 -13.39 -12.21
CA VAL A 261 10.33 -14.83 -12.14
C VAL A 261 11.35 -15.64 -12.92
N ALA A 262 11.75 -15.19 -14.11
CA ALA A 262 12.77 -15.87 -14.92
C ALA A 262 14.14 -15.92 -14.24
N CYS A 263 14.57 -14.81 -13.62
CA CYS A 263 15.83 -14.79 -12.86
C CYS A 263 15.77 -15.68 -11.62
N ASP A 264 14.61 -15.74 -10.92
CA ASP A 264 14.42 -16.63 -9.77
C ASP A 264 14.56 -18.10 -10.17
N PHE A 265 13.97 -18.50 -11.28
CA PHE A 265 14.11 -19.86 -11.80
C PHE A 265 15.52 -20.16 -12.31
N ALA A 266 16.16 -19.21 -13.00
CA ALA A 266 17.53 -19.36 -13.47
C ALA A 266 18.51 -19.55 -12.32
N ASP A 267 18.37 -18.81 -11.22
CA ASP A 267 19.17 -18.98 -10.00
C ASP A 267 18.96 -20.34 -9.34
N CYS A 268 17.78 -20.94 -9.52
CA CYS A 268 17.49 -22.29 -9.09
C CYS A 268 18.00 -23.37 -10.07
N GLY A 269 18.65 -22.98 -11.17
CA GLY A 269 19.24 -23.88 -12.15
C GLY A 269 18.23 -24.47 -13.14
N TYR A 270 17.13 -23.76 -13.42
CA TYR A 270 16.24 -24.03 -14.55
C TYR A 270 16.72 -23.31 -15.80
N ASP A 271 16.45 -23.90 -16.96
CA ASP A 271 16.64 -23.27 -18.25
C ASP A 271 15.44 -22.35 -18.56
N ILE A 272 15.73 -21.14 -18.99
CA ILE A 272 14.71 -20.15 -19.39
C ILE A 272 14.67 -20.09 -20.91
N ILE A 273 13.47 -20.34 -21.47
CA ILE A 273 13.26 -20.32 -22.91
C ILE A 273 12.22 -19.23 -23.20
N PRO A 274 12.63 -18.13 -23.86
CA PRO A 274 11.70 -17.08 -24.26
C PRO A 274 10.62 -17.58 -25.21
N ILE A 275 9.42 -16.98 -25.13
CA ILE A 275 8.30 -17.20 -26.03
C ILE A 275 7.99 -15.90 -26.75
N ARG A 276 7.69 -15.97 -28.06
CA ARG A 276 7.23 -14.83 -28.84
C ARG A 276 5.73 -14.64 -28.67
N VAL A 277 5.33 -13.42 -28.32
CA VAL A 277 3.93 -13.00 -28.23
C VAL A 277 3.67 -11.93 -29.31
N ASP A 278 2.80 -12.24 -30.27
CA ASP A 278 2.47 -11.38 -31.40
C ASP A 278 1.16 -10.60 -31.10
N HIS A 279 1.29 -9.28 -30.89
CA HIS A 279 0.19 -8.37 -30.69
C HIS A 279 -0.22 -7.71 -32.01
N PRO A 280 -1.52 -7.47 -32.28
CA PRO A 280 -1.97 -6.79 -33.49
C PRO A 280 -1.73 -5.26 -33.45
N TYR A 281 -1.37 -4.73 -32.28
CA TYR A 281 -1.07 -3.32 -32.00
C TYR A 281 0.33 -3.16 -31.38
N ASP A 282 0.84 -1.93 -31.39
CA ASP A 282 2.10 -1.61 -30.75
C ASP A 282 1.95 -1.61 -29.22
N THR A 283 2.92 -2.25 -28.54
CA THR A 283 2.95 -2.40 -27.08
C THR A 283 3.86 -1.37 -26.40
N GLY A 284 4.52 -0.49 -27.18
CA GLY A 284 5.64 0.34 -26.73
C GLY A 284 7.01 -0.38 -26.79
N PHE A 285 6.98 -1.69 -26.98
CA PHE A 285 8.17 -2.55 -27.18
C PHE A 285 8.11 -3.30 -28.52
N GLY A 286 7.26 -2.84 -29.43
CA GLY A 286 6.97 -3.47 -30.70
C GLY A 286 5.71 -4.34 -30.67
N LYS A 287 5.36 -4.88 -31.84
CA LYS A 287 4.20 -5.78 -31.98
C LYS A 287 4.52 -7.21 -31.58
N SER A 288 5.73 -7.69 -31.89
CA SER A 288 6.22 -9.01 -31.49
C SER A 288 7.15 -8.84 -30.32
N VAL A 289 6.74 -9.30 -29.14
CA VAL A 289 7.49 -9.19 -27.89
C VAL A 289 8.03 -10.56 -27.50
N TYR A 290 9.32 -10.63 -27.24
CA TYR A 290 9.98 -11.81 -26.69
C TYR A 290 10.23 -11.55 -25.22
N ALA A 291 9.77 -12.41 -24.32
CA ALA A 291 9.99 -12.27 -22.89
C ALA A 291 10.64 -13.53 -22.32
N PRO A 292 11.50 -13.37 -21.31
CA PRO A 292 11.96 -12.12 -20.71
C PRO A 292 13.03 -11.41 -21.56
N PHE A 293 13.21 -10.08 -21.36
CA PHE A 293 14.33 -9.34 -21.95
C PHE A 293 14.72 -8.13 -21.10
N TYR A 294 15.96 -7.67 -21.25
CA TYR A 294 16.46 -6.50 -20.54
C TYR A 294 15.98 -5.19 -21.20
N PHE A 295 15.24 -4.35 -20.48
CA PHE A 295 14.66 -3.11 -21.03
C PHE A 295 15.03 -1.85 -20.23
N GLN A 296 15.75 -1.99 -19.13
CA GLN A 296 16.10 -0.90 -18.24
C GLN A 296 17.18 -0.01 -18.88
N GLU A 297 17.07 1.30 -18.64
CA GLU A 297 18.07 2.28 -19.06
C GLU A 297 18.96 2.66 -17.85
N PRO A 298 20.20 3.11 -18.09
CA PRO A 298 21.10 3.50 -17.01
C PRO A 298 20.67 4.82 -16.37
N THR A 299 20.80 4.90 -15.06
CA THR A 299 20.69 6.15 -14.31
C THR A 299 22.08 6.67 -13.98
N LYS A 300 22.23 7.99 -13.88
CA LYS A 300 23.53 8.63 -13.66
C LYS A 300 23.63 9.24 -12.27
N ALA A 301 24.82 9.15 -11.66
CA ALA A 301 25.16 9.79 -10.41
C ALA A 301 26.58 10.34 -10.44
N LYS A 302 26.85 11.41 -9.67
CA LYS A 302 28.18 12.00 -9.53
C LYS A 302 28.78 11.69 -8.17
N LEU A 303 30.09 11.41 -8.12
CA LEU A 303 30.81 11.13 -6.88
C LEU A 303 30.64 12.24 -5.85
N THR A 304 30.75 13.50 -6.29
CA THR A 304 30.54 14.68 -5.43
C THR A 304 29.15 14.68 -4.77
N ASN A 305 28.10 14.33 -5.53
CA ASN A 305 26.73 14.29 -5.02
C ASN A 305 26.51 13.11 -4.04
N ILE A 306 27.08 11.94 -4.37
CA ILE A 306 27.06 10.76 -3.49
C ILE A 306 27.68 11.12 -2.13
N ASN A 307 28.91 11.64 -2.14
CA ASN A 307 29.61 12.00 -0.91
C ASN A 307 28.93 13.13 -0.13
N LYS A 308 28.39 14.13 -0.85
CA LYS A 308 27.65 15.24 -0.22
C LYS A 308 26.39 14.75 0.50
N LEU A 309 25.62 13.86 -0.12
CA LEU A 309 24.35 13.40 0.46
C LEU A 309 24.59 12.41 1.61
N LEU A 310 25.59 11.54 1.49
CA LEU A 310 25.94 10.55 2.51
C LEU A 310 26.82 11.09 3.62
N GLY A 311 27.37 12.31 3.49
CA GLY A 311 28.34 12.87 4.43
C GLY A 311 29.62 12.04 4.49
N SER A 312 30.12 11.57 3.34
CA SER A 312 31.24 10.63 3.23
C SER A 312 32.34 11.16 2.29
N ASP A 313 33.50 10.50 2.32
CA ASP A 313 34.62 10.71 1.42
C ASP A 313 34.98 9.41 0.67
N PHE A 314 33.99 8.79 0.05
CA PHE A 314 34.22 7.57 -0.73
C PHE A 314 34.99 7.90 -2.00
N ASP A 315 35.90 7.00 -2.35
CA ASP A 315 36.55 6.99 -3.65
C ASP A 315 35.69 6.23 -4.70
N LYS A 316 36.10 6.33 -5.96
CA LYS A 316 35.47 5.66 -7.09
C LYS A 316 35.36 4.14 -6.88
N ALA A 317 36.41 3.50 -6.34
CA ALA A 317 36.45 2.06 -6.17
C ALA A 317 35.43 1.58 -5.11
N LYS A 318 35.30 2.31 -4.02
CA LYS A 318 34.35 2.04 -2.95
C LYS A 318 32.89 2.13 -3.45
N VAL A 319 32.58 3.14 -4.25
CA VAL A 319 31.24 3.31 -4.85
C VAL A 319 30.93 2.17 -5.83
N VAL A 320 31.88 1.81 -6.69
CA VAL A 320 31.71 0.68 -7.64
C VAL A 320 31.49 -0.64 -6.89
N ASP A 321 32.28 -0.91 -5.82
CA ASP A 321 32.09 -2.12 -5.00
C ASP A 321 30.71 -2.14 -4.35
N ALA A 322 30.29 -1.02 -3.74
CA ALA A 322 28.97 -0.91 -3.10
C ALA A 322 27.82 -1.18 -4.09
N LEU A 323 27.84 -0.55 -5.26
CA LEU A 323 26.83 -0.73 -6.28
C LEU A 323 26.83 -2.17 -6.85
N SER A 324 28.00 -2.78 -6.98
CA SER A 324 28.13 -4.18 -7.43
C SER A 324 27.52 -5.16 -6.41
N ARG A 325 27.64 -4.87 -5.11
CA ARG A 325 27.01 -5.64 -4.02
C ARG A 325 25.48 -5.53 -4.02
N MET A 326 24.94 -4.54 -4.72
CA MET A 326 23.50 -4.39 -4.95
C MET A 326 23.03 -5.01 -6.29
N GLY A 327 23.92 -5.68 -7.00
CA GLY A 327 23.63 -6.36 -8.27
C GLY A 327 23.64 -5.44 -9.49
N ASN A 328 24.16 -4.24 -9.37
CA ASN A 328 24.18 -3.27 -10.46
C ASN A 328 25.43 -3.44 -11.34
N LYS A 329 25.28 -3.18 -12.64
CA LYS A 329 26.40 -2.97 -13.57
C LYS A 329 26.76 -1.49 -13.56
N VAL A 330 28.06 -1.16 -13.46
CA VAL A 330 28.53 0.20 -13.34
C VAL A 330 29.60 0.49 -14.39
N GLU A 331 29.42 1.58 -15.12
CA GLU A 331 30.45 2.19 -15.96
C GLU A 331 30.77 3.58 -15.40
N THR A 332 32.04 3.96 -15.48
CA THR A 332 32.51 5.24 -14.91
C THR A 332 33.20 6.07 -15.96
N LYS A 333 32.98 7.41 -15.90
CA LYS A 333 33.63 8.40 -16.73
C LYS A 333 34.20 9.51 -15.84
N ASP A 334 35.49 9.80 -16.00
CA ASP A 334 36.09 10.96 -15.36
C ASP A 334 35.77 12.19 -16.21
N GLU A 335 35.09 13.18 -15.64
CA GLU A 335 34.63 14.39 -16.34
C GLU A 335 34.74 15.62 -15.46
N ASN A 336 35.46 16.64 -15.94
CA ASN A 336 35.62 17.94 -15.27
C ASN A 336 36.10 17.88 -13.81
N GLY A 337 36.94 16.90 -13.48
CA GLY A 337 37.47 16.72 -12.12
C GLY A 337 36.54 16.00 -11.14
N ASP A 338 35.43 15.47 -11.62
CA ASP A 338 34.49 14.60 -10.91
C ASP A 338 34.38 13.23 -11.60
N VAL A 339 33.77 12.26 -10.95
CA VAL A 339 33.48 10.93 -11.51
C VAL A 339 31.97 10.79 -11.73
N GLU A 340 31.56 10.58 -12.98
CA GLU A 340 30.19 10.21 -13.32
C GLU A 340 30.08 8.69 -13.38
N PHE A 341 29.08 8.13 -12.69
CA PHE A 341 28.69 6.72 -12.74
C PHE A 341 27.45 6.59 -13.60
N SER A 342 27.51 5.72 -14.61
CA SER A 342 26.33 5.23 -15.32
C SER A 342 26.01 3.86 -14.75
N VAL A 343 24.83 3.72 -14.13
CA VAL A 343 24.44 2.54 -13.34
C VAL A 343 23.24 1.87 -13.97
N TRP A 344 23.40 0.63 -14.40
CA TRP A 344 22.34 -0.22 -14.90
C TRP A 344 21.83 -1.11 -13.77
N PRO A 345 20.55 -1.04 -13.40
CA PRO A 345 19.97 -1.95 -12.42
C PRO A 345 20.00 -3.39 -12.95
N ALA A 346 19.97 -4.36 -12.04
CA ALA A 346 19.80 -5.74 -12.43
C ALA A 346 18.48 -5.94 -13.20
N PRO A 347 18.35 -6.96 -14.10
CA PRO A 347 17.19 -7.12 -14.97
C PRO A 347 15.84 -7.30 -14.26
N TYR A 348 15.87 -7.71 -13.01
CA TYR A 348 14.70 -7.86 -12.14
C TYR A 348 14.36 -6.59 -11.34
N ARG A 349 15.07 -5.46 -11.57
CA ARG A 349 14.87 -4.16 -10.91
C ARG A 349 14.43 -3.10 -11.91
N ASN A 350 13.54 -2.21 -11.47
CA ASN A 350 13.11 -1.02 -12.24
C ASN A 350 12.78 0.14 -11.28
N ASP A 351 13.53 0.26 -10.20
CA ASP A 351 13.31 1.23 -9.13
C ASP A 351 14.21 2.48 -9.22
N PHE A 352 15.13 2.55 -10.16
CA PHE A 352 15.97 3.72 -10.40
C PHE A 352 15.22 4.78 -11.22
N LEU A 353 14.75 5.83 -10.55
CA LEU A 353 14.08 6.98 -11.18
C LEU A 353 14.95 8.23 -11.17
N HIS A 354 15.88 8.33 -10.21
CA HIS A 354 16.69 9.51 -9.97
C HIS A 354 18.05 9.14 -9.38
N GLU A 355 19.01 10.10 -9.37
CA GLU A 355 20.33 9.95 -8.77
C GLU A 355 20.29 9.48 -7.31
N VAL A 356 19.28 9.89 -6.54
CA VAL A 356 19.14 9.53 -5.11
C VAL A 356 18.91 8.03 -4.91
N ASP A 357 18.31 7.33 -5.87
CA ASP A 357 18.10 5.88 -5.80
C ASP A 357 19.44 5.13 -5.89
N ILE A 358 20.37 5.66 -6.72
CA ILE A 358 21.75 5.16 -6.79
C ILE A 358 22.48 5.43 -5.49
N ILE A 359 22.32 6.62 -4.92
CA ILE A 359 22.97 7.02 -3.65
C ILE A 359 22.47 6.12 -2.51
N GLU A 360 21.19 5.77 -2.50
CA GLU A 360 20.63 4.81 -1.55
C GLU A 360 21.26 3.42 -1.72
N ASP A 361 21.39 2.93 -2.95
CA ASP A 361 22.08 1.66 -3.22
C ASP A 361 23.55 1.68 -2.78
N VAL A 362 24.25 2.80 -2.94
CA VAL A 362 25.61 2.95 -2.40
C VAL A 362 25.60 2.83 -0.88
N MET A 363 24.69 3.51 -0.21
CA MET A 363 24.55 3.46 1.25
C MET A 363 24.31 2.03 1.75
N ILE A 364 23.38 1.32 1.13
CA ILE A 364 23.03 -0.06 1.48
C ILE A 364 24.19 -1.02 1.16
N GLY A 365 24.83 -0.85 0.00
CA GLY A 365 25.95 -1.69 -0.42
C GLY A 365 27.21 -1.51 0.45
N VAL A 366 27.42 -0.33 1.01
CA VAL A 366 28.45 -0.08 2.03
C VAL A 366 28.08 -0.72 3.35
N GLY A 367 26.78 -0.78 3.68
CA GLY A 367 26.23 -1.22 4.96
C GLY A 367 26.01 -0.06 5.93
N LEU A 368 24.80 0.07 6.45
CA LEU A 368 24.41 1.17 7.34
C LEU A 368 25.27 1.23 8.62
N GLU A 369 25.74 0.10 9.09
CA GLU A 369 26.62 -0.04 10.25
C GLU A 369 27.99 0.61 10.07
N ASN A 370 28.38 0.92 8.83
CA ASN A 370 29.65 1.56 8.49
C ASN A 370 29.58 3.09 8.45
N PHE A 371 28.41 3.67 8.75
CA PHE A 371 28.22 5.11 8.87
C PHE A 371 28.25 5.53 10.34
N ASN A 372 29.03 6.55 10.66
CA ASN A 372 29.08 7.12 11.99
C ASN A 372 27.97 8.17 12.16
N ALA A 373 27.22 8.05 13.24
CA ALA A 373 26.24 9.06 13.59
C ALA A 373 26.93 10.33 14.09
N GLU A 374 26.70 11.46 13.43
CA GLU A 374 27.19 12.75 13.85
C GLU A 374 26.04 13.61 14.38
N LYS A 375 26.28 14.28 15.51
CA LYS A 375 25.31 15.25 16.03
C LYS A 375 25.33 16.49 15.16
N PRO A 376 24.18 17.02 14.73
CA PRO A 376 24.16 18.33 14.08
C PRO A 376 24.81 19.40 14.97
N ASN A 377 25.72 20.17 14.41
CA ASN A 377 26.36 21.32 15.08
C ASN A 377 25.54 22.60 14.91
N ASP A 378 24.65 22.60 13.91
CA ASP A 378 23.74 23.70 13.65
C ASP A 378 22.49 23.57 14.51
N PHE A 379 22.04 24.67 15.05
CA PHE A 379 20.77 24.75 15.74
C PHE A 379 19.96 25.91 15.17
N THR A 380 18.65 25.70 15.11
CA THR A 380 17.70 26.73 14.72
C THR A 380 16.84 27.11 15.92
N ILE A 381 16.49 28.39 16.01
CA ILE A 381 15.51 28.84 17.00
C ILE A 381 14.13 28.54 16.46
N GLY A 382 13.53 27.51 17.02
CA GLY A 382 12.14 27.14 16.69
C GLY A 382 11.17 28.19 17.22
N ARG A 383 10.03 28.35 16.51
CA ARG A 383 8.88 29.18 16.96
C ARG A 383 7.62 28.33 16.91
N LEU A 384 6.75 28.56 17.85
CA LEU A 384 5.42 27.98 17.82
C LEU A 384 4.55 28.73 16.80
N MET A 385 3.70 28.00 16.11
CA MET A 385 2.66 28.61 15.25
C MET A 385 1.74 29.51 16.08
N PRO A 386 1.25 30.63 15.53
CA PRO A 386 0.31 31.49 16.23
C PRO A 386 -0.91 30.74 16.77
N LEU A 387 -1.49 29.83 15.97
CA LEU A 387 -2.58 28.95 16.38
C LEU A 387 -2.24 28.10 17.62
N THR A 388 -1.01 27.59 17.71
CA THR A 388 -0.56 26.82 18.88
C THR A 388 -0.47 27.71 20.13
N LEU A 389 0.02 28.93 19.98
CA LEU A 389 0.10 29.90 21.09
C LEU A 389 -1.29 30.31 21.56
N PHE A 390 -2.21 30.58 20.64
CA PHE A 390 -3.58 30.94 20.94
C PHE A 390 -4.32 29.78 21.60
N SER A 391 -4.19 28.56 21.06
CA SER A 391 -4.75 27.36 21.68
C SER A 391 -4.26 27.14 23.11
N ARG A 392 -2.98 27.39 23.40
CA ARG A 392 -2.43 27.33 24.76
C ARG A 392 -3.03 28.39 25.67
N LYS A 393 -3.24 29.63 25.17
CA LYS A 393 -3.92 30.69 25.91
C LYS A 393 -5.37 30.27 26.26
N ALA A 394 -6.10 29.75 25.26
CA ALA A 394 -7.47 29.27 25.46
C ALA A 394 -7.55 28.11 26.47
N LYS A 395 -6.64 27.13 26.40
CA LYS A 395 -6.53 26.04 27.39
C LYS A 395 -6.36 26.58 28.82
N ASN A 396 -5.43 27.52 29.00
CA ASN A 396 -5.18 28.12 30.32
C ASN A 396 -6.41 28.84 30.87
N VAL A 397 -7.18 29.54 30.01
CA VAL A 397 -8.44 30.16 30.39
C VAL A 397 -9.46 29.11 30.82
N MET A 398 -9.65 28.03 30.04
CA MET A 398 -10.59 26.96 30.36
C MET A 398 -10.24 26.26 31.68
N VAL A 399 -8.96 25.98 31.93
CA VAL A 399 -8.50 25.45 33.22
C VAL A 399 -8.79 26.46 34.36
N GLY A 400 -8.56 27.76 34.14
CA GLY A 400 -8.90 28.81 35.09
C GLY A 400 -10.40 28.92 35.41
N LEU A 401 -11.28 28.55 34.46
CA LEU A 401 -12.72 28.46 34.64
C LEU A 401 -13.16 27.13 35.30
N GLY A 402 -12.21 26.26 35.67
CA GLY A 402 -12.46 25.03 36.36
C GLY A 402 -12.79 23.83 35.46
N TYR A 403 -12.48 23.93 34.16
CA TYR A 403 -12.67 22.83 33.21
C TYR A 403 -11.47 21.87 33.18
N GLN A 404 -11.74 20.58 33.05
CA GLN A 404 -10.77 19.54 32.82
C GLN A 404 -10.58 19.30 31.32
N GLU A 405 -9.33 19.32 30.84
CA GLU A 405 -9.02 19.00 29.45
C GLU A 405 -9.22 17.50 29.19
N MET A 406 -9.87 17.19 28.07
CA MET A 406 -10.07 15.85 27.54
C MET A 406 -9.41 15.73 26.15
N ILE A 407 -9.10 14.50 25.74
CA ILE A 407 -8.60 14.20 24.40
C ILE A 407 -9.35 12.98 23.88
N PHE A 408 -9.96 13.12 22.70
CA PHE A 408 -10.74 12.06 22.08
C PHE A 408 -10.23 11.70 20.68
N ASN A 409 -10.62 10.51 20.21
CA ASN A 409 -10.40 10.11 18.83
C ASN A 409 -11.16 11.02 17.85
N TYR A 410 -10.56 11.28 16.69
CA TYR A 410 -11.18 12.04 15.61
C TYR A 410 -12.16 11.22 14.78
N LEU A 411 -12.08 9.90 14.85
CA LEU A 411 -12.98 8.98 14.19
C LEU A 411 -13.99 8.39 15.17
N GLY A 412 -15.20 8.15 14.70
CA GLY A 412 -16.27 7.58 15.47
C GLY A 412 -17.33 6.88 14.61
N SER A 413 -18.41 6.43 15.26
CA SER A 413 -19.52 5.75 14.60
C SER A 413 -20.58 6.73 14.07
N LYS A 414 -21.38 6.31 13.09
CA LYS A 414 -22.58 7.01 12.64
C LYS A 414 -23.51 7.28 13.81
N LYS A 415 -23.68 6.28 14.66
CA LYS A 415 -24.56 6.37 15.84
C LYS A 415 -24.15 7.52 16.76
N ASP A 416 -22.84 7.67 17.06
CA ASP A 416 -22.36 8.67 18.01
C ASP A 416 -22.35 10.09 17.44
N TYR A 417 -21.99 10.25 16.15
CA TYR A 417 -21.80 11.59 15.59
C TYR A 417 -23.03 12.16 14.90
N ILE A 418 -23.98 11.33 14.51
CA ILE A 418 -25.16 11.71 13.72
C ILE A 418 -26.43 11.38 14.49
N GLU A 419 -26.74 10.09 14.68
CA GLU A 419 -28.03 9.64 15.19
C GLU A 419 -28.32 10.15 16.61
N LYS A 420 -27.33 10.04 17.51
CA LYS A 420 -27.47 10.55 18.89
C LYS A 420 -27.46 12.06 18.99
N MET A 421 -27.01 12.77 17.96
CA MET A 421 -26.86 14.22 17.97
C MET A 421 -28.01 14.97 17.29
N ASN A 422 -29.01 14.27 16.78
CA ASN A 422 -30.15 14.85 16.02
C ASN A 422 -29.72 15.66 14.79
N ILE A 423 -28.59 15.37 14.18
CA ILE A 423 -28.10 16.05 12.98
C ILE A 423 -28.20 15.15 11.76
N ASP A 424 -28.23 15.74 10.56
CA ASP A 424 -28.12 15.00 9.30
C ASP A 424 -26.67 14.68 8.93
N ASP A 425 -26.47 13.80 7.96
CA ASP A 425 -25.16 13.34 7.51
C ASP A 425 -24.63 14.07 6.26
N SER A 426 -25.34 15.08 5.77
CA SER A 426 -25.08 15.73 4.48
C SER A 426 -23.70 16.38 4.36
N LYS A 427 -23.06 16.74 5.48
CA LYS A 427 -21.74 17.39 5.51
C LYS A 427 -20.66 16.57 6.21
N ILE A 428 -20.95 15.31 6.51
CA ILE A 428 -20.04 14.47 7.30
C ILE A 428 -19.15 13.64 6.39
N ILE A 429 -17.89 13.53 6.77
CA ILE A 429 -16.88 12.77 6.01
C ILE A 429 -16.93 11.32 6.47
N GLU A 430 -17.23 10.41 5.52
CA GLU A 430 -17.21 8.96 5.73
C GLU A 430 -15.88 8.36 5.25
N VAL A 431 -15.34 7.42 6.02
CA VAL A 431 -14.15 6.66 5.67
C VAL A 431 -14.55 5.49 4.77
N ALA A 432 -14.00 5.40 3.56
CA ALA A 432 -14.38 4.41 2.54
C ALA A 432 -14.12 2.94 2.97
N ASN A 433 -13.11 2.70 3.80
CA ASN A 433 -12.71 1.37 4.26
C ASN A 433 -12.37 1.36 5.76
N PRO A 434 -13.34 1.62 6.65
CA PRO A 434 -13.08 1.71 8.08
C PRO A 434 -12.66 0.36 8.67
N MET A 435 -11.78 0.39 9.67
CA MET A 435 -11.35 -0.83 10.37
C MET A 435 -12.51 -1.47 11.18
N SER A 436 -13.46 -0.66 11.64
CA SER A 436 -14.69 -1.08 12.29
C SER A 436 -15.72 0.05 12.25
N GLU A 437 -16.97 -0.25 12.60
CA GLU A 437 -18.06 0.73 12.70
C GLU A 437 -17.73 1.89 13.68
N ASN A 438 -16.83 1.67 14.65
CA ASN A 438 -16.41 2.70 15.60
C ASN A 438 -15.46 3.76 15.01
N TYR A 439 -14.96 3.56 13.77
CA TYR A 439 -14.02 4.47 13.10
C TYR A 439 -14.50 4.85 11.69
N GLN A 440 -15.79 4.89 11.50
CA GLN A 440 -16.43 5.05 10.19
C GLN A 440 -16.50 6.49 9.72
N PHE A 441 -16.64 7.45 10.64
CA PHE A 441 -16.84 8.85 10.32
C PHE A 441 -15.81 9.75 11.01
N VAL A 442 -15.42 10.84 10.31
CA VAL A 442 -14.63 11.92 10.92
C VAL A 442 -15.56 12.82 11.73
N ARG A 443 -15.18 13.19 12.95
CA ARG A 443 -16.03 14.00 13.81
C ARG A 443 -16.29 15.42 13.23
N PRO A 444 -17.55 15.81 13.09
CA PRO A 444 -17.90 17.17 12.64
C PRO A 444 -17.92 18.20 13.79
N SER A 445 -17.91 17.71 15.04
CA SER A 445 -18.06 18.50 16.27
C SER A 445 -17.40 17.78 17.44
N ILE A 446 -16.89 18.55 18.41
CA ILE A 446 -16.32 18.02 19.65
C ILE A 446 -17.43 17.68 20.66
N ILE A 447 -18.61 18.33 20.60
CA ILE A 447 -19.71 18.16 21.57
C ILE A 447 -20.12 16.67 21.69
N ALA A 448 -20.19 15.93 20.58
CA ALA A 448 -20.51 14.50 20.63
C ALA A 448 -19.50 13.69 21.46
N SER A 449 -18.21 14.05 21.34
CA SER A 449 -17.15 13.39 22.14
C SER A 449 -17.26 13.71 23.63
N LEU A 450 -17.63 14.96 23.97
CA LEU A 450 -17.86 15.37 25.35
C LEU A 450 -19.08 14.67 25.96
N LEU A 451 -20.19 14.56 25.22
CA LEU A 451 -21.37 13.81 25.66
C LEU A 451 -21.09 12.32 25.83
N LYS A 452 -20.24 11.75 24.99
CA LYS A 452 -19.79 10.36 25.14
C LYS A 452 -19.01 10.14 26.44
N ALA A 453 -18.15 11.08 26.81
CA ALA A 453 -17.42 11.04 28.07
C ALA A 453 -18.36 11.20 29.26
N GLU A 454 -19.31 12.12 29.22
CA GLU A 454 -20.31 12.32 30.26
C GLU A 454 -21.15 11.07 30.49
N ALA A 455 -21.63 10.43 29.43
CA ALA A 455 -22.39 9.19 29.52
C ALA A 455 -21.65 8.04 30.25
N GLN A 456 -20.31 8.08 30.25
CA GLN A 456 -19.45 7.12 30.92
C GLN A 456 -19.02 7.57 32.33
N SER A 457 -19.33 8.80 32.72
CA SER A 457 -18.85 9.43 33.95
C SER A 457 -19.89 9.46 35.08
N ALA A 458 -20.94 8.65 35.02
CA ALA A 458 -22.08 8.65 35.93
C ALA A 458 -21.71 8.53 37.43
N ASN A 459 -20.52 8.01 37.78
CA ASN A 459 -20.04 7.84 39.15
C ASN A 459 -19.14 9.01 39.62
N ALA A 460 -18.89 10.00 38.80
CA ALA A 460 -18.08 11.15 39.20
C ALA A 460 -18.93 12.18 40.00
N ILE A 461 -18.24 13.07 40.73
CA ILE A 461 -18.90 14.09 41.56
C ILE A 461 -19.21 15.32 40.67
N PHE A 462 -20.48 15.75 40.67
CA PHE A 462 -20.89 16.95 39.94
C PHE A 462 -20.41 18.23 40.64
N PRO A 463 -20.18 19.35 39.88
CA PRO A 463 -20.41 19.49 38.43
C PRO A 463 -19.28 18.88 37.62
N HIS A 464 -19.60 18.29 36.46
CA HIS A 464 -18.58 17.90 35.49
C HIS A 464 -18.38 19.06 34.51
N LYS A 465 -17.17 19.61 34.46
CA LYS A 465 -16.76 20.65 33.52
C LYS A 465 -15.62 20.10 32.69
N ILE A 466 -15.86 19.80 31.43
CA ILE A 466 -14.91 19.18 30.52
C ILE A 466 -14.79 19.95 29.22
N PHE A 467 -13.60 19.99 28.63
CA PHE A 467 -13.34 20.62 27.34
C PHE A 467 -12.29 19.88 26.53
N GLU A 468 -12.27 20.13 25.24
CA GLU A 468 -11.20 19.72 24.33
C GLU A 468 -10.91 20.83 23.32
N ILE A 469 -9.64 21.05 23.01
CA ILE A 469 -9.20 21.77 21.81
C ILE A 469 -8.68 20.74 20.81
N GLY A 470 -9.44 20.53 19.74
CA GLY A 470 -9.12 19.48 18.76
C GLY A 470 -9.63 19.85 17.36
N LYS A 471 -9.25 19.00 16.39
CA LYS A 471 -9.70 19.18 15.01
C LYS A 471 -11.08 18.59 14.80
N VAL A 472 -11.87 19.28 13.99
CA VAL A 472 -13.13 18.82 13.40
C VAL A 472 -13.04 18.98 11.89
N ALA A 473 -13.77 18.17 11.12
CA ALA A 473 -13.76 18.30 9.67
C ALA A 473 -15.14 18.00 9.07
N TYR A 474 -15.44 18.66 7.95
CA TYR A 474 -16.70 18.52 7.23
C TYR A 474 -16.50 18.71 5.73
N LEU A 475 -17.46 18.24 4.92
CA LEU A 475 -17.48 18.42 3.48
C LEU A 475 -17.62 19.90 3.14
N CYS A 476 -16.84 20.39 2.19
CA CYS A 476 -16.81 21.78 1.77
C CYS A 476 -16.41 21.89 0.29
N ASP A 477 -17.35 22.26 -0.56
CA ASP A 477 -17.14 22.34 -2.03
C ASP A 477 -16.20 23.49 -2.44
N GLU A 478 -15.97 24.46 -1.54
CA GLU A 478 -15.06 25.59 -1.80
C GLU A 478 -13.59 25.22 -1.68
N GLU A 479 -13.28 24.09 -1.05
CA GLU A 479 -11.91 23.61 -0.87
C GLU A 479 -11.52 22.64 -2.00
N ASN A 480 -10.28 22.73 -2.47
CA ASN A 480 -9.77 21.84 -3.53
C ASN A 480 -9.75 20.34 -3.15
N THR A 481 -9.75 20.04 -1.87
CA THR A 481 -9.85 18.67 -1.32
C THR A 481 -11.28 18.20 -1.11
N GLY A 482 -12.28 19.09 -1.32
CA GLY A 482 -13.69 18.84 -0.99
C GLY A 482 -13.98 18.76 0.51
N THR A 483 -13.01 19.09 1.36
CA THR A 483 -13.14 19.02 2.82
C THR A 483 -12.48 20.20 3.51
N ARG A 484 -13.06 20.65 4.64
CA ARG A 484 -12.48 21.69 5.48
C ARG A 484 -12.22 21.15 6.89
N THR A 485 -10.98 21.28 7.35
CA THR A 485 -10.56 20.96 8.72
C THR A 485 -10.39 22.24 9.52
N ARG A 486 -10.92 22.29 10.76
CA ARG A 486 -10.83 23.42 11.67
C ARG A 486 -10.35 22.98 13.05
N GLN A 487 -9.64 23.87 13.72
CA GLN A 487 -9.34 23.74 15.15
C GLN A 487 -10.49 24.32 15.96
N SER A 488 -11.18 23.47 16.72
CA SER A 488 -12.32 23.87 17.56
C SER A 488 -12.00 23.70 19.04
N LEU A 489 -12.59 24.56 19.85
CA LEU A 489 -12.71 24.39 21.30
C LEU A 489 -14.15 23.98 21.61
N GLY A 490 -14.36 22.75 22.03
CA GLY A 490 -15.62 22.28 22.59
C GLY A 490 -15.55 22.22 24.10
N PHE A 491 -16.61 22.64 24.78
CA PHE A 491 -16.71 22.63 26.25
C PHE A 491 -18.13 22.34 26.70
N MET A 492 -18.25 21.72 27.86
CA MET A 492 -19.53 21.28 28.40
C MET A 492 -19.53 21.32 29.93
N THR A 493 -20.66 21.68 30.50
CA THR A 493 -20.93 21.56 31.93
C THR A 493 -22.17 20.69 32.15
N ALA A 494 -22.04 19.64 32.96
CA ALA A 494 -23.11 18.79 33.42
C ALA A 494 -23.35 19.03 34.92
N ALA A 495 -24.54 19.45 35.30
CA ALA A 495 -24.91 19.70 36.69
C ALA A 495 -26.44 19.81 36.82
N GLY A 496 -26.99 19.52 38.00
CA GLY A 496 -28.42 19.59 38.26
C GLY A 496 -29.04 20.98 38.05
N ASN A 497 -28.24 22.04 38.08
CA ASN A 497 -28.65 23.43 37.89
C ASN A 497 -28.05 24.07 36.60
N ALA A 498 -27.47 23.28 35.71
CA ALA A 498 -26.93 23.77 34.45
C ALA A 498 -28.05 24.36 33.59
N ASN A 499 -27.84 25.58 33.07
CA ASN A 499 -28.81 26.29 32.25
C ASN A 499 -28.13 27.25 31.28
N PHE A 500 -28.89 27.81 30.33
CA PHE A 500 -28.40 28.74 29.31
C PHE A 500 -27.58 29.91 29.89
N ASN A 501 -28.06 30.54 30.98
CA ASN A 501 -27.36 31.69 31.56
C ASN A 501 -26.03 31.30 32.20
N SER A 502 -25.91 30.11 32.76
CA SER A 502 -24.64 29.63 33.27
C SER A 502 -23.60 29.44 32.15
N MET A 503 -24.02 28.89 31.02
CA MET A 503 -23.14 28.76 29.86
C MET A 503 -22.81 30.10 29.22
N ALA A 504 -23.78 31.01 29.13
CA ALA A 504 -23.54 32.37 28.63
C ALA A 504 -22.49 33.13 29.46
N SER A 505 -22.50 32.95 30.77
CA SER A 505 -21.47 33.51 31.68
C SER A 505 -20.08 32.92 31.41
N GLU A 506 -20.01 31.61 31.18
CA GLU A 506 -18.74 30.91 30.86
C GLU A 506 -18.17 31.37 29.51
N VAL A 507 -19.04 31.51 28.47
CA VAL A 507 -18.67 32.05 27.15
C VAL A 507 -18.18 33.50 27.27
N SER A 508 -18.87 34.31 28.06
CA SER A 508 -18.48 35.71 28.31
C SER A 508 -17.08 35.78 28.96
N SER A 509 -16.87 34.98 29.98
CA SER A 509 -15.59 34.94 30.68
C SER A 509 -14.46 34.44 29.77
N LEU A 510 -14.72 33.39 28.98
CA LEU A 510 -13.76 32.85 28.02
C LEU A 510 -13.32 33.91 27.01
N LEU A 511 -14.26 34.59 26.34
CA LEU A 511 -13.96 35.56 25.31
C LEU A 511 -13.33 36.83 25.89
N TYR A 512 -13.74 37.26 27.07
CA TYR A 512 -13.11 38.38 27.80
C TYR A 512 -11.60 38.08 28.07
N PHE A 513 -11.27 36.92 28.60
CA PHE A 513 -9.87 36.56 28.88
C PHE A 513 -9.07 36.24 27.60
N LEU A 514 -9.74 35.95 26.49
CA LEU A 514 -9.10 35.84 25.18
C LEU A 514 -8.92 37.19 24.48
N ASP A 515 -9.47 38.27 25.05
CA ASP A 515 -9.41 39.66 24.55
C ASP A 515 -10.27 39.89 23.31
N HIS A 516 -11.51 39.33 23.32
CA HIS A 516 -12.48 39.49 22.24
C HIS A 516 -13.77 40.08 22.72
N GLU A 517 -14.25 41.13 22.02
CA GLU A 517 -15.65 41.56 22.09
C GLU A 517 -16.51 40.62 21.27
N TYR A 518 -17.68 40.30 21.77
CA TYR A 518 -18.62 39.40 21.09
C TYR A 518 -20.06 39.87 21.25
N SER A 519 -20.92 39.40 20.39
CA SER A 519 -22.38 39.49 20.51
C SER A 519 -22.98 38.10 20.29
N VAL A 520 -24.25 37.96 20.65
CA VAL A 520 -25.02 36.75 20.39
C VAL A 520 -26.09 37.00 19.35
N ALA A 521 -26.41 36.00 18.56
CA ALA A 521 -27.46 36.02 17.57
C ALA A 521 -28.34 34.77 17.69
N GLU A 522 -29.56 34.85 17.18
CA GLU A 522 -30.43 33.67 17.07
C GLU A 522 -29.75 32.59 16.23
N CYS A 523 -29.93 31.36 16.65
CA CYS A 523 -29.52 30.18 15.85
C CYS A 523 -30.52 29.05 16.05
N ASP A 524 -30.50 28.12 15.09
CA ASP A 524 -31.29 26.90 15.10
C ASP A 524 -30.35 25.73 14.86
N ASP A 525 -29.92 25.12 15.97
CA ASP A 525 -29.04 23.97 15.99
C ASP A 525 -29.76 22.81 16.70
N PRO A 526 -30.07 21.72 16.01
CA PRO A 526 -30.92 20.65 16.55
C PRO A 526 -30.32 19.91 17.75
N ARG A 527 -29.05 20.14 18.06
CA ARG A 527 -28.37 19.59 19.25
C ARG A 527 -28.85 20.27 20.55
N PHE A 528 -29.45 21.44 20.45
CA PHE A 528 -29.84 22.28 21.58
C PHE A 528 -31.34 22.54 21.64
N ILE A 529 -31.82 22.96 22.79
CA ILE A 529 -33.24 23.33 23.00
C ILE A 529 -33.55 24.60 22.22
N PRO A 530 -34.62 24.65 21.37
CA PRO A 530 -35.07 25.85 20.70
C PRO A 530 -35.37 26.99 21.72
N GLY A 531 -34.85 28.19 21.43
CA GLY A 531 -34.96 29.34 22.31
C GLY A 531 -34.05 29.36 23.53
N ARG A 532 -33.22 28.31 23.72
CA ARG A 532 -32.17 28.21 24.75
C ARG A 532 -30.82 27.94 24.16
N GLN A 533 -30.54 28.58 23.03
CA GLN A 533 -29.27 28.46 22.28
C GLN A 533 -28.94 29.81 21.64
N ALA A 534 -27.69 30.05 21.35
CA ALA A 534 -27.24 31.25 20.66
C ALA A 534 -25.99 30.98 19.81
N ALA A 535 -25.91 31.65 18.67
CA ALA A 535 -24.68 31.79 17.91
C ALA A 535 -23.77 32.83 18.59
N ILE A 536 -22.47 32.53 18.61
CA ILE A 536 -21.42 33.43 19.07
C ILE A 536 -20.90 34.22 17.88
N MET A 537 -20.95 35.54 17.96
CA MET A 537 -20.55 36.45 16.89
C MET A 537 -19.33 37.25 17.33
N VAL A 538 -18.23 37.15 16.61
CA VAL A 538 -17.02 37.99 16.80
C VAL A 538 -16.76 38.73 15.49
N ASN A 539 -16.61 40.06 15.58
CA ASN A 539 -16.41 40.91 14.39
C ASN A 539 -17.51 40.74 13.31
N GLY A 540 -18.76 40.47 13.73
CA GLY A 540 -19.87 40.24 12.81
C GLY A 540 -19.93 38.87 12.15
N LYS A 541 -18.99 37.99 12.45
CA LYS A 541 -18.91 36.61 11.92
C LYS A 541 -19.34 35.60 12.97
N LYS A 542 -20.11 34.57 12.57
CA LYS A 542 -20.44 33.45 13.45
C LYS A 542 -19.20 32.59 13.64
N VAL A 543 -18.73 32.47 14.88
CA VAL A 543 -17.54 31.75 15.27
C VAL A 543 -17.82 30.50 16.13
N GLY A 544 -19.08 30.34 16.54
CA GLY A 544 -19.45 29.20 17.38
C GLY A 544 -20.94 29.20 17.75
N VAL A 545 -21.29 28.29 18.63
CA VAL A 545 -22.63 28.09 19.17
C VAL A 545 -22.54 27.59 20.60
N PHE A 546 -23.53 27.95 21.43
CA PHE A 546 -23.71 27.36 22.75
C PHE A 546 -25.17 27.26 23.12
N GLY A 547 -25.52 26.42 24.08
CA GLY A 547 -26.90 26.27 24.54
C GLY A 547 -27.09 25.13 25.54
N GLU A 548 -28.37 24.96 25.93
CA GLU A 548 -28.81 23.79 26.69
C GLU A 548 -28.99 22.61 25.74
N VAL A 549 -28.31 21.49 26.02
CA VAL A 549 -28.40 20.30 25.19
C VAL A 549 -29.83 19.76 25.14
N HIS A 550 -30.29 19.41 23.95
CA HIS A 550 -31.66 18.96 23.73
C HIS A 550 -31.98 17.69 24.52
N PRO A 551 -33.14 17.57 25.22
CA PRO A 551 -33.48 16.38 25.99
C PRO A 551 -33.41 15.07 25.22
N GLN A 552 -33.78 15.05 23.93
CA GLN A 552 -33.64 13.86 23.09
C GLN A 552 -32.18 13.46 22.87
N VAL A 553 -31.26 14.43 22.72
CA VAL A 553 -29.84 14.16 22.66
C VAL A 553 -29.33 13.53 23.94
N LEU A 554 -29.73 14.11 25.12
CA LEU A 554 -29.35 13.54 26.42
C LEU A 554 -29.91 12.13 26.60
N GLU A 555 -31.15 11.86 26.21
CA GLU A 555 -31.78 10.54 26.24
C GLU A 555 -31.03 9.55 25.34
N ASN A 556 -30.66 9.94 24.11
CA ASN A 556 -29.89 9.12 23.18
C ASN A 556 -28.52 8.70 23.76
N TRP A 557 -27.93 9.55 24.61
CA TRP A 557 -26.69 9.28 25.33
C TRP A 557 -26.90 8.64 26.71
N SER A 558 -28.14 8.44 27.15
CA SER A 558 -28.48 7.94 28.48
C SER A 558 -27.98 8.86 29.63
N ILE A 559 -27.94 10.16 29.39
CA ILE A 559 -27.54 11.18 30.37
C ILE A 559 -28.79 11.69 31.05
N THR A 560 -28.81 11.66 32.40
CA THR A 560 -30.00 12.00 33.22
C THR A 560 -29.92 13.37 33.87
N VAL A 561 -28.79 14.07 33.73
CA VAL A 561 -28.59 15.43 34.28
C VAL A 561 -28.60 16.45 33.17
N PRO A 562 -29.07 17.70 33.45
CA PRO A 562 -28.95 18.78 32.49
C PRO A 562 -27.50 19.04 32.06
N CYS A 563 -27.30 19.21 30.76
CA CYS A 563 -26.02 19.59 30.18
C CYS A 563 -26.14 20.87 29.39
N VAL A 564 -25.15 21.73 29.50
CA VAL A 564 -24.94 22.90 28.66
C VAL A 564 -23.62 22.78 27.95
N ALA A 565 -23.58 23.06 26.66
CA ALA A 565 -22.36 22.89 25.86
C ALA A 565 -22.15 24.09 24.94
N GLY A 566 -20.89 24.31 24.56
CA GLY A 566 -20.48 25.29 23.58
C GLY A 566 -19.36 24.77 22.70
N GLU A 567 -19.27 25.30 21.50
CA GLU A 567 -18.20 25.01 20.55
C GLU A 567 -17.82 26.27 19.78
N LEU A 568 -16.50 26.52 19.70
CA LEU A 568 -15.90 27.67 19.05
C LEU A 568 -14.85 27.24 18.02
N GLU A 569 -14.89 27.82 16.83
CA GLU A 569 -13.79 27.70 15.85
C GLU A 569 -12.66 28.66 16.24
N ILE A 570 -11.55 28.11 16.76
CA ILE A 570 -10.44 28.90 17.30
C ILE A 570 -9.78 29.76 16.20
N GLU A 571 -9.66 29.21 15.00
CA GLU A 571 -9.01 29.89 13.88
C GLU A 571 -9.75 31.16 13.47
N GLU A 572 -11.04 31.25 13.74
CA GLU A 572 -11.89 32.39 13.38
C GLU A 572 -11.83 33.53 14.39
N ILE A 573 -11.26 33.28 15.58
CA ILE A 573 -11.12 34.28 16.65
C ILE A 573 -9.65 34.61 16.97
N MET A 574 -8.70 34.06 16.22
CA MET A 574 -7.26 34.27 16.41
C MET A 574 -6.76 35.61 15.84
#